data_e3c2242d2a0a2cf79e9fc169aace153f
#
_entry.id   e3c2242d2a0a2cf79e9fc169aace153f
#
_cell.length_a   1.000
_cell.length_b   1.000
_cell.length_c   1.000
_cell.angle_alpha   90.00
_cell.angle_beta   90.00
_cell.angle_gamma   90.00
#
_symmetry.space_group_name_H-M   'P 1'
#
loop_
_entity.id
_entity.type
_entity.pdbx_description
1 polymer ?
#
loop_
_entity_poly.entity_id
_entity_poly.type
_entity_poly.pdbx_seq_one_letter_code
_entity_poly.pdbx_strand_id
1 'polypeptide(L)'
;MSFLKRIFTKEKLVNQNQNKIADNPKKDNLKTGQLGENLAKEFLKKKGYKIIDANYRTKLSEIDLITQFKDIMVFIEVRTRTGDKFGMPEQSLTKKKVNKVVKNAQMYMLYKGYADKYRIDAVCVVLDKNKKLLRLNHHENITM
;
A
#
# COMPACT_ATOMS: atom_id res chain seq x y z
N MET A 1 8.81 -3.96 22.45
CA MET A 1 7.57 -4.12 21.66
C MET A 1 7.91 -4.18 20.19
N SER A 2 7.28 -5.08 19.45
CA SER A 2 7.44 -5.11 18.00
C SER A 2 6.89 -3.82 17.40
N PHE A 3 7.45 -3.41 16.28
CA PHE A 3 7.04 -2.23 15.54
C PHE A 3 5.53 -2.22 15.23
N LEU A 4 4.97 -3.37 14.81
CA LEU A 4 3.54 -3.52 14.53
C LEU A 4 2.68 -3.28 15.79
N LYS A 5 3.13 -3.70 16.97
CA LYS A 5 2.44 -3.44 18.24
C LYS A 5 2.40 -1.94 18.59
N ARG A 6 3.42 -1.16 18.22
CA ARG A 6 3.42 0.30 18.45
C ARG A 6 2.36 1.02 17.62
N ILE A 7 2.16 0.62 16.36
CA ILE A 7 1.11 1.17 15.50
C ILE A 7 -0.26 0.91 16.11
N PHE A 8 -0.52 -0.33 16.56
CA PHE A 8 -1.80 -0.70 17.16
C PHE A 8 -2.06 -0.02 18.50
N THR A 9 -1.03 0.25 19.30
CA THR A 9 -1.16 0.90 20.60
C THR A 9 -1.54 2.38 20.47
N LYS A 10 -1.02 3.08 19.45
CA LYS A 10 -1.40 4.47 19.14
C LYS A 10 -2.86 4.57 18.70
N GLU A 11 -3.36 3.62 17.91
CA GLU A 11 -4.76 3.62 17.49
C GLU A 11 -5.73 3.34 18.64
N LYS A 12 -5.36 2.50 19.61
CA LYS A 12 -6.18 2.28 20.81
C LYS A 12 -6.39 3.54 21.66
N LEU A 13 -5.40 4.43 21.69
CA LEU A 13 -5.51 5.69 22.43
C LEU A 13 -6.41 6.73 21.74
N VAL A 14 -6.54 6.65 20.42
CA VAL A 14 -7.39 7.56 19.65
C VAL A 14 -8.87 7.14 19.69
N ASN A 15 -9.14 5.84 19.89
CA ASN A 15 -10.51 5.29 19.83
C ASN A 15 -11.34 5.46 21.10
N GLN A 16 -10.79 6.02 22.20
CA GLN A 16 -11.56 6.18 23.45
C GLN A 16 -12.55 7.36 23.43
N ASN A 17 -12.58 8.17 22.38
CA ASN A 17 -13.43 9.36 22.28
C ASN A 17 -14.31 9.41 21.03
N GLN A 18 -14.82 8.27 20.55
CA GLN A 18 -15.75 8.32 19.41
C GLN A 18 -17.19 7.98 19.80
N ASN A 19 -17.97 9.03 19.99
CA ASN A 19 -19.41 9.00 19.85
C ASN A 19 -19.81 8.39 18.50
N LYS A 20 -20.86 7.53 18.55
CA LYS A 20 -21.52 6.88 17.42
C LYS A 20 -21.72 7.82 16.23
N ILE A 21 -20.83 7.80 15.28
CA ILE A 21 -21.04 8.37 13.97
C ILE A 21 -21.51 7.23 13.06
N ALA A 22 -22.64 7.41 12.40
CA ALA A 22 -23.21 6.43 11.47
C ALA A 22 -22.16 5.90 10.50
N ASP A 23 -22.03 4.56 10.43
CA ASP A 23 -21.12 3.84 9.54
C ASP A 23 -21.40 4.21 8.09
N ASN A 24 -20.53 5.03 7.51
CA ASN A 24 -20.52 5.28 6.08
C ASN A 24 -19.51 4.31 5.43
N PRO A 25 -19.99 3.28 4.69
CA PRO A 25 -19.10 2.24 4.13
C PRO A 25 -17.97 2.80 3.26
N LYS A 26 -18.22 3.91 2.55
CA LYS A 26 -17.19 4.57 1.72
C LYS A 26 -16.09 5.18 2.58
N LYS A 27 -16.47 5.78 3.70
CA LYS A 27 -15.50 6.40 4.63
C LYS A 27 -14.66 5.34 5.36
N ASP A 28 -15.26 4.20 5.66
CA ASP A 28 -14.57 3.09 6.30
C ASP A 28 -13.56 2.42 5.34
N ASN A 29 -13.92 2.25 4.08
CA ASN A 29 -13.01 1.74 3.05
C ASN A 29 -11.80 2.65 2.82
N LEU A 30 -11.99 3.99 2.84
CA LEU A 30 -10.89 4.94 2.75
C LEU A 30 -9.94 4.83 3.94
N LYS A 31 -10.46 4.69 5.15
CA LYS A 31 -9.66 4.51 6.36
C LYS A 31 -8.89 3.18 6.33
N THR A 32 -9.52 2.11 5.86
CA THR A 32 -8.90 0.79 5.70
C THR A 32 -7.75 0.83 4.70
N GLY A 33 -7.96 1.46 3.55
CA GLY A 33 -6.92 1.65 2.54
C GLY A 33 -5.73 2.46 3.08
N GLN A 34 -6.00 3.56 3.78
CA GLN A 34 -4.97 4.40 4.39
C GLN A 34 -4.16 3.64 5.44
N LEU A 35 -4.82 2.84 6.26
CA LEU A 35 -4.14 2.00 7.25
C LEU A 35 -3.23 0.96 6.57
N GLY A 36 -3.71 0.31 5.52
CA GLY A 36 -2.93 -0.64 4.73
C GLY A 36 -1.68 0.01 4.11
N GLU A 37 -1.81 1.21 3.55
CA GLU A 37 -0.68 1.96 3.00
C GLU A 37 0.33 2.33 4.09
N ASN A 38 -0.12 2.75 5.25
CA ASN A 38 0.76 3.08 6.37
C ASN A 38 1.53 1.86 6.86
N LEU A 39 0.87 0.72 6.98
CA LEU A 39 1.50 -0.55 7.34
C LEU A 39 2.54 -0.98 6.28
N ALA A 40 2.20 -0.82 5.01
CA ALA A 40 3.12 -1.10 3.91
C ALA A 40 4.37 -0.21 3.95
N LYS A 41 4.20 1.11 4.16
CA LYS A 41 5.32 2.05 4.30
C LYS A 41 6.29 1.62 5.38
N GLU A 42 5.78 1.33 6.56
CA GLU A 42 6.61 0.98 7.70
C GLU A 42 7.30 -0.37 7.52
N PHE A 43 6.61 -1.32 6.92
CA PHE A 43 7.21 -2.61 6.55
C PHE A 43 8.37 -2.44 5.57
N LEU A 44 8.17 -1.65 4.51
CA LEU A 44 9.18 -1.40 3.48
C LEU A 44 10.39 -0.65 4.03
N LYS A 45 10.17 0.37 4.87
CA LYS A 45 11.26 1.09 5.55
C LYS A 45 12.15 0.13 6.34
N LYS A 46 11.56 -0.81 7.07
CA LYS A 46 12.31 -1.83 7.82
C LYS A 46 13.12 -2.75 6.93
N LYS A 47 12.66 -3.00 5.70
CA LYS A 47 13.39 -3.79 4.70
C LYS A 47 14.50 -3.00 3.99
N GLY A 48 14.65 -1.72 4.29
CA GLY A 48 15.65 -0.86 3.68
C GLY A 48 15.19 -0.06 2.47
N TYR A 49 13.87 -0.04 2.19
CA TYR A 49 13.29 0.80 1.14
C TYR A 49 13.18 2.24 1.62
N LYS A 50 13.61 3.17 0.79
CA LYS A 50 13.43 4.61 1.02
C LYS A 50 12.14 5.06 0.34
N ILE A 51 11.21 5.64 1.09
CA ILE A 51 9.98 6.22 0.53
C ILE A 51 10.32 7.55 -0.12
N ILE A 52 10.10 7.66 -1.42
CA ILE A 52 10.34 8.85 -2.23
C ILE A 52 9.07 9.70 -2.34
N ASP A 53 7.94 9.05 -2.63
CA ASP A 53 6.65 9.71 -2.79
C ASP A 53 5.51 8.74 -2.45
N ALA A 54 4.33 9.28 -2.20
CA ALA A 54 3.13 8.51 -1.90
C ALA A 54 1.94 9.13 -2.63
N ASN A 55 1.00 8.27 -3.06
CA ASN A 55 -0.23 8.67 -3.74
C ASN A 55 0.04 9.55 -4.97
N TYR A 56 0.98 9.12 -5.79
CA TYR A 56 1.33 9.82 -7.03
C TYR A 56 0.24 9.63 -8.08
N ARG A 57 -0.46 10.70 -8.41
CA ARG A 57 -1.59 10.68 -9.35
C ARG A 57 -1.24 11.28 -10.69
N THR A 58 -1.69 10.61 -11.75
CA THR A 58 -1.75 11.14 -13.09
C THR A 58 -3.15 10.96 -13.66
N LYS A 59 -3.38 11.41 -14.90
CA LYS A 59 -4.65 11.16 -15.60
C LYS A 59 -4.92 9.67 -15.85
N LEU A 60 -3.88 8.83 -15.87
CA LEU A 60 -3.98 7.40 -16.14
C LEU A 60 -4.38 6.59 -14.91
N SER A 61 -3.73 6.84 -13.79
CA SER A 61 -3.92 6.09 -12.55
C SER A 61 -3.15 6.70 -11.39
N GLU A 62 -3.19 6.03 -10.25
CA GLU A 62 -2.44 6.37 -9.05
C GLU A 62 -1.39 5.29 -8.75
N ILE A 63 -0.23 5.71 -8.28
CA ILE A 63 0.78 4.82 -7.70
C ILE A 63 0.78 5.06 -6.20
N ASP A 64 0.54 4.02 -5.42
CA ASP A 64 0.40 4.15 -3.97
C ASP A 64 1.69 4.58 -3.29
N LEU A 65 2.81 3.94 -3.62
CA LEU A 65 4.12 4.30 -3.10
C LEU A 65 5.18 4.27 -4.19
N ILE A 66 6.05 5.25 -4.18
CA ILE A 66 7.27 5.29 -4.98
C ILE A 66 8.44 5.19 -4.03
N THR A 67 9.28 4.18 -4.23
CA THR A 67 10.38 3.86 -3.32
C THR A 67 11.68 3.68 -4.08
N GLN A 68 12.78 3.75 -3.35
CA GLN A 68 14.10 3.37 -3.83
C GLN A 68 14.65 2.26 -2.93
N PHE A 69 15.08 1.18 -3.53
CA PHE A 69 15.75 0.08 -2.86
C PHE A 69 17.11 -0.15 -3.52
N LYS A 70 18.19 0.09 -2.76
CA LYS A 70 19.54 0.15 -3.33
C LYS A 70 19.58 1.17 -4.48
N ASP A 71 19.88 0.76 -5.69
CA ASP A 71 19.96 1.59 -6.90
C ASP A 71 18.74 1.46 -7.82
N ILE A 72 17.68 0.78 -7.37
CA ILE A 72 16.48 0.50 -8.16
C ILE A 72 15.32 1.33 -7.65
N MET A 73 14.58 1.99 -8.55
CA MET A 73 13.28 2.57 -8.25
C MET A 73 12.23 1.46 -8.20
N VAL A 74 11.47 1.40 -7.13
CA VAL A 74 10.43 0.37 -6.95
C VAL A 74 9.09 1.05 -6.73
N PHE A 75 8.16 0.82 -7.66
CA PHE A 75 6.80 1.34 -7.60
C PHE A 75 5.91 0.30 -6.96
N ILE A 76 5.17 0.70 -5.94
CA ILE A 76 4.44 -0.22 -5.07
C ILE A 76 2.94 0.00 -5.22
N GLU A 77 2.22 -1.05 -5.54
CA GLU A 77 0.77 -1.11 -5.42
C GLU A 77 0.42 -1.74 -4.07
N VAL A 78 -0.39 -1.07 -3.27
CA VAL A 78 -0.86 -1.58 -1.98
C VAL A 78 -2.30 -2.04 -2.10
N ARG A 79 -2.57 -3.28 -1.73
CA ARG A 79 -3.92 -3.86 -1.72
C ARG A 79 -4.27 -4.28 -0.31
N THR A 80 -5.40 -3.80 0.19
CA THR A 80 -5.87 -4.08 1.55
C THR A 80 -7.24 -4.74 1.51
N ARG A 81 -7.43 -5.78 2.29
CA ARG A 81 -8.71 -6.45 2.52
C ARG A 81 -8.98 -6.62 4.00
N THR A 82 -10.24 -6.52 4.36
CA THR A 82 -10.71 -6.84 5.71
C THR A 82 -11.36 -8.23 5.69
N GLY A 83 -10.73 -9.19 6.39
CA GLY A 83 -11.16 -10.58 6.39
C GLY A 83 -10.96 -11.27 5.04
N ASP A 84 -11.49 -12.47 4.93
CA ASP A 84 -11.41 -13.34 3.74
C ASP A 84 -12.73 -13.38 2.94
N LYS A 85 -13.76 -12.66 3.39
CA LYS A 85 -15.12 -12.67 2.85
C LYS A 85 -15.18 -12.30 1.35
N PHE A 86 -14.30 -11.41 0.89
CA PHE A 86 -14.25 -10.93 -0.49
C PHE A 86 -13.03 -11.45 -1.25
N GLY A 87 -12.43 -12.55 -0.78
CA GLY A 87 -11.23 -13.13 -1.35
C GLY A 87 -9.94 -12.46 -0.88
N MET A 88 -8.83 -12.93 -1.45
CA MET A 88 -7.49 -12.44 -1.12
C MET A 88 -7.19 -11.13 -1.84
N PRO A 89 -6.40 -10.20 -1.23
CA PRO A 89 -6.04 -8.94 -1.89
C PRO A 89 -5.31 -9.14 -3.22
N GLU A 90 -4.52 -10.21 -3.36
CA GLU A 90 -3.79 -10.55 -4.60
C GLU A 90 -4.71 -10.74 -5.80
N GLN A 91 -5.94 -11.18 -5.60
CA GLN A 91 -6.92 -11.39 -6.68
C GLN A 91 -7.34 -10.09 -7.36
N SER A 92 -7.14 -8.94 -6.69
CA SER A 92 -7.42 -7.62 -7.27
C SER A 92 -6.27 -7.07 -8.12
N LEU A 93 -5.11 -7.73 -8.15
CA LEU A 93 -3.96 -7.38 -8.99
C LEU A 93 -4.15 -7.91 -10.41
N THR A 94 -5.14 -7.39 -11.11
CA THR A 94 -5.42 -7.80 -12.49
C THR A 94 -4.33 -7.32 -13.44
N LYS A 95 -4.15 -8.01 -14.56
CA LYS A 95 -3.20 -7.62 -15.60
C LYS A 95 -3.45 -6.19 -16.10
N LYS A 96 -4.72 -5.81 -16.27
CA LYS A 96 -5.13 -4.46 -16.66
C LYS A 96 -4.65 -3.42 -15.65
N LYS A 97 -4.80 -3.68 -14.35
CA LYS A 97 -4.35 -2.78 -13.29
C LYS A 97 -2.83 -2.68 -13.24
N VAL A 98 -2.13 -3.80 -13.30
CA VAL A 98 -0.66 -3.83 -13.34
C VAL A 98 -0.13 -3.05 -14.52
N ASN A 99 -0.72 -3.20 -15.71
CA ASN A 99 -0.31 -2.46 -16.91
C ASN A 99 -0.46 -0.94 -16.76
N LYS A 100 -1.51 -0.47 -16.06
CA LYS A 100 -1.67 0.96 -15.76
C LYS A 100 -0.57 1.47 -14.84
N VAL A 101 -0.19 0.70 -13.84
CA VAL A 101 0.92 1.04 -12.93
C VAL A 101 2.24 1.09 -13.70
N VAL A 102 2.49 0.12 -14.59
CA VAL A 102 3.68 0.10 -15.45
C VAL A 102 3.78 1.37 -16.29
N LYS A 103 2.71 1.76 -16.98
CA LYS A 103 2.68 2.98 -17.78
C LYS A 103 2.97 4.23 -16.94
N ASN A 104 2.35 4.32 -15.79
CA ASN A 104 2.56 5.43 -14.87
C ASN A 104 4.00 5.49 -14.35
N ALA A 105 4.57 4.33 -14.03
CA ALA A 105 5.96 4.22 -13.59
C ALA A 105 6.93 4.67 -14.70
N GLN A 106 6.70 4.24 -15.93
CA GLN A 106 7.51 4.66 -17.09
C GLN A 106 7.45 6.17 -17.31
N MET A 107 6.27 6.76 -17.19
CA MET A 107 6.10 8.22 -17.28
C MET A 107 6.83 8.95 -16.14
N TYR A 108 6.77 8.44 -14.94
CA TYR A 108 7.50 9.00 -13.79
C TYR A 108 9.01 8.96 -14.02
N MET A 109 9.55 7.82 -14.44
CA MET A 109 10.97 7.66 -14.74
C MET A 109 11.42 8.65 -15.82
N LEU A 110 10.64 8.77 -16.90
CA LEU A 110 10.93 9.69 -18.00
C LEU A 110 10.89 11.16 -17.52
N TYR A 111 9.85 11.54 -16.78
CA TYR A 111 9.69 12.90 -16.28
C TYR A 111 10.80 13.32 -15.30
N LYS A 112 11.26 12.40 -14.46
CA LYS A 112 12.37 12.65 -13.53
C LYS A 112 13.75 12.51 -14.16
N GLY A 113 13.84 12.08 -15.42
CA GLY A 113 15.11 11.86 -16.10
C GLY A 113 15.89 10.65 -15.59
N TYR A 114 15.21 9.68 -14.98
CA TYR A 114 15.85 8.44 -14.56
C TYR A 114 15.94 7.46 -15.74
N ALA A 115 17.16 7.04 -16.04
CA ALA A 115 17.42 6.06 -17.10
C ALA A 115 17.65 4.64 -16.57
N ASP A 116 17.64 4.47 -15.25
CA ASP A 116 17.98 3.21 -14.60
C ASP A 116 16.81 2.23 -14.58
N LYS A 117 17.11 1.03 -14.12
CA LYS A 117 16.12 -0.02 -13.98
C LYS A 117 15.08 0.32 -12.90
N TYR A 118 13.86 -0.11 -13.14
CA TYR A 118 12.78 -0.02 -12.17
C TYR A 118 12.06 -1.36 -12.03
N ARG A 119 11.29 -1.49 -10.97
CA ARG A 119 10.50 -2.69 -10.67
C ARG A 119 9.13 -2.28 -10.17
N ILE A 120 8.13 -3.09 -10.45
CA ILE A 120 6.78 -2.96 -9.90
C ILE A 120 6.57 -4.08 -8.89
N ASP A 121 6.25 -3.71 -7.66
CA ASP A 121 5.95 -4.64 -6.57
C ASP A 121 4.52 -4.42 -6.07
N ALA A 122 4.01 -5.38 -5.32
CA ALA A 122 2.78 -5.23 -4.57
C ALA A 122 2.99 -5.56 -3.10
N VAL A 123 2.31 -4.84 -2.23
CA VAL A 123 2.17 -5.18 -0.82
C VAL A 123 0.70 -5.47 -0.56
N CYS A 124 0.40 -6.68 -0.13
CA CYS A 124 -0.94 -7.15 0.15
C CYS A 124 -1.15 -7.29 1.66
N VAL A 125 -2.16 -6.60 2.16
CA VAL A 125 -2.45 -6.48 3.59
C VAL A 125 -3.84 -7.06 3.86
N VAL A 126 -3.92 -7.95 4.83
CA VAL A 126 -5.17 -8.49 5.34
C VAL A 126 -5.33 -8.07 6.80
N LEU A 127 -6.44 -7.41 7.08
CA LEU A 127 -6.82 -6.95 8.42
C LEU A 127 -8.00 -7.78 8.93
N ASP A 128 -8.15 -7.91 10.24
CA ASP A 128 -9.36 -8.45 10.84
C ASP A 128 -10.47 -7.38 10.88
N LYS A 129 -11.67 -7.77 11.37
CA LYS A 129 -12.80 -6.86 11.53
C LYS A 129 -12.53 -5.68 12.47
N ASN A 130 -11.55 -5.80 13.36
CA ASN A 130 -11.10 -4.75 14.27
C ASN A 130 -9.91 -3.96 13.72
N LYS A 131 -9.59 -4.13 12.42
CA LYS A 131 -8.47 -3.49 11.73
C LYS A 131 -7.10 -3.88 12.28
N LYS A 132 -7.00 -5.06 12.88
CA LYS A 132 -5.71 -5.64 13.26
C LYS A 132 -5.08 -6.38 12.09
N LEU A 133 -3.77 -6.28 11.98
CA LEU A 133 -3.01 -6.96 10.93
C LEU A 133 -3.04 -8.48 11.14
N LEU A 134 -3.59 -9.21 10.16
CA LEU A 134 -3.54 -10.67 10.10
C LEU A 134 -2.39 -11.15 9.21
N ARG A 135 -2.16 -10.48 8.07
CA ARG A 135 -1.16 -10.88 7.08
C ARG A 135 -0.66 -9.66 6.31
N LEU A 136 0.63 -9.63 6.05
CA LEU A 136 1.24 -8.70 5.11
C LEU A 136 2.24 -9.48 4.24
N ASN A 137 2.05 -9.44 2.93
CA ASN A 137 2.93 -10.08 1.96
C ASN A 137 3.45 -9.05 0.97
N HIS A 138 4.76 -9.10 0.73
CA HIS A 138 5.42 -8.30 -0.28
C HIS A 138 5.73 -9.20 -1.48
N HIS A 139 5.15 -8.87 -2.61
CA HIS A 139 5.35 -9.56 -3.88
C HIS A 139 6.25 -8.70 -4.77
N GLU A 140 7.46 -9.16 -4.98
CA GLU A 140 8.42 -8.45 -5.83
C GLU A 140 8.17 -8.78 -7.30
N ASN A 141 8.34 -7.79 -8.17
CA ASN A 141 8.28 -7.91 -9.62
C ASN A 141 6.99 -8.59 -10.12
N ILE A 142 5.87 -7.92 -9.95
CA ILE A 142 4.54 -8.43 -10.34
C ILE A 142 4.26 -8.33 -11.85
N THR A 143 5.19 -7.87 -12.65
CA THR A 143 5.05 -7.74 -14.11
C THR A 143 5.43 -9.01 -14.85
N MET A 144 6.00 -9.97 -14.17
CA MET A 144 6.37 -11.27 -14.74
C MET A 144 5.21 -12.23 -14.82
#